data_823af04044bd2acbc93cbcf97d0d2143
#
_entry.id   823af04044bd2acbc93cbcf97d0d2143
#
_cell.length_a   1.000
_cell.length_b   1.000
_cell.length_c   1.000
_cell.angle_alpha   90.00
_cell.angle_beta   90.00
_cell.angle_gamma   90.00
#
_symmetry.space_group_name_H-M   'P 1'
#
loop_
_entity.id
_entity.type
_entity.pdbx_description
1 polymer ?
#
loop_
_entity_poly.entity_id
_entity_poly.type
_entity_poly.pdbx_seq_one_letter_code
_entity_poly.pdbx_strand_id
1 'polypeptide(L)'
;YAEVFQKVNKSVVSIYTRKSADRNNVYFIDPRKKALIKKEHSPSGQGSGVIVSNQGHVVTNFHVIAGSNEILIRDHKGNEFATAIIGIDPLTDLAILKINKDTTPITLGKIENISIGDIALAIGNPLGVGQTITLGIISATDKEVAPNAYSYQRYVQTDAAINPGNSGGALVNSNGELIGINTAIISISGGADGIGFAIPIDIAKYVLKEIIENGEVIRGYVGISAEINYKGVGVLVNGVIPDSPAYKGDVRAYDIIRKVNNNIVTEIKEVQKIIGMVRPGQTLTMEILRDRKIINVNILVSKMSYQSR
;
A
#
# COMPACT_ATOMS: atom_id res chain seq x y z
N TYR A 1 -15.12 -22.99 -4.04
CA TYR A 1 -14.82 -21.59 -3.62
C TYR A 1 -15.85 -21.05 -2.62
N ALA A 2 -17.08 -21.60 -2.59
CA ALA A 2 -18.09 -21.19 -1.61
C ALA A 2 -17.58 -21.38 -0.16
N GLU A 3 -16.93 -22.52 0.14
CA GLU A 3 -16.36 -22.79 1.46
C GLU A 3 -15.24 -21.80 1.81
N VAL A 4 -14.40 -21.45 0.84
CA VAL A 4 -13.34 -20.43 1.01
C VAL A 4 -13.97 -19.10 1.38
N PHE A 5 -15.02 -18.67 0.66
CA PHE A 5 -15.74 -17.44 0.98
C PHE A 5 -16.31 -17.47 2.40
N GLN A 6 -16.99 -18.54 2.80
CA GLN A 6 -17.55 -18.70 4.15
C GLN A 6 -16.48 -18.65 5.25
N LYS A 7 -15.27 -19.10 4.95
CA LYS A 7 -14.11 -19.02 5.86
C LYS A 7 -13.62 -17.59 6.03
N VAL A 8 -13.54 -16.82 4.93
CA VAL A 8 -12.82 -15.52 4.88
C VAL A 8 -13.75 -14.32 5.06
N ASN A 9 -15.04 -14.43 4.76
CA ASN A 9 -15.99 -13.31 4.77
C ASN A 9 -16.07 -12.59 6.12
N LYS A 10 -15.85 -13.34 7.23
CA LYS A 10 -15.84 -12.78 8.60
C LYS A 10 -14.69 -11.82 8.87
N SER A 11 -13.61 -11.96 8.10
CA SER A 11 -12.40 -11.16 8.24
C SER A 11 -12.33 -10.00 7.23
N VAL A 12 -13.27 -9.90 6.29
CA VAL A 12 -13.36 -8.78 5.35
C VAL A 12 -14.45 -7.83 5.81
N VAL A 13 -14.17 -6.54 5.84
CA VAL A 13 -15.05 -5.49 6.34
C VAL A 13 -15.25 -4.40 5.31
N SER A 14 -16.34 -3.66 5.44
CA SER A 14 -16.60 -2.43 4.68
C SER A 14 -16.06 -1.23 5.42
N ILE A 15 -15.48 -0.29 4.69
CA ILE A 15 -14.99 0.98 5.23
C ILE A 15 -15.79 2.11 4.59
N TYR A 16 -16.38 2.96 5.44
CA TYR A 16 -17.08 4.16 5.05
C TYR A 16 -16.33 5.37 5.59
N THR A 17 -16.14 6.38 4.76
CA THR A 17 -15.38 7.57 5.11
C THR A 17 -16.18 8.85 4.89
N ARG A 18 -15.93 9.87 5.72
CA ARG A 18 -16.50 11.21 5.57
C ARG A 18 -15.39 12.26 5.60
N LYS A 19 -15.50 13.26 4.73
CA LYS A 19 -14.61 14.42 4.67
C LYS A 19 -15.28 15.63 5.33
N SER A 20 -14.52 16.42 6.10
CA SER A 20 -15.02 17.57 6.88
C SER A 20 -15.56 18.75 6.05
N ALA A 21 -15.28 18.80 4.74
CA ALA A 21 -15.75 19.86 3.85
C ALA A 21 -17.29 19.96 3.75
N ASP A 22 -17.99 18.92 4.20
CA ASP A 22 -19.46 18.87 4.19
C ASP A 22 -20.12 19.48 5.44
N ARG A 23 -19.47 20.43 6.13
CA ARG A 23 -20.10 21.16 7.26
C ARG A 23 -21.27 22.05 6.87
N ASN A 24 -21.53 22.26 5.60
CA ASN A 24 -22.74 22.92 5.16
C ASN A 24 -23.90 21.93 5.33
N ASN A 25 -24.66 22.07 6.43
CA ASN A 25 -25.92 21.40 6.62
C ASN A 25 -26.84 21.76 5.42
N VAL A 26 -26.83 20.91 4.39
CA VAL A 26 -27.72 21.11 3.25
C VAL A 26 -29.10 20.65 3.67
N TYR A 27 -29.98 21.59 3.88
CA TYR A 27 -31.39 21.33 4.10
C TYR A 27 -32.09 21.36 2.75
N PHE A 28 -32.98 20.43 2.49
CA PHE A 28 -33.92 20.50 1.36
C PHE A 28 -35.35 20.42 1.86
N ILE A 29 -36.22 21.05 1.14
CA ILE A 29 -37.66 20.96 1.44
C ILE A 29 -38.17 19.68 0.79
N ASP A 30 -38.62 18.71 1.61
CA ASP A 30 -39.36 17.56 1.10
C ASP A 30 -40.73 18.03 0.60
N PRO A 31 -41.02 17.95 -0.71
CA PRO A 31 -42.30 18.42 -1.25
C PRO A 31 -43.52 17.68 -0.68
N ARG A 32 -43.31 16.45 -0.20
CA ARG A 32 -44.37 15.61 0.36
C ARG A 32 -44.66 15.92 1.83
N LYS A 33 -43.59 16.23 2.59
CA LYS A 33 -43.69 16.50 4.03
C LYS A 33 -43.79 18.01 4.34
N LYS A 34 -43.57 18.88 3.34
CA LYS A 34 -43.48 20.35 3.48
C LYS A 34 -42.57 20.77 4.66
N ALA A 35 -41.53 20.00 4.93
CA ALA A 35 -40.62 20.20 6.05
C ALA A 35 -39.18 20.29 5.54
N LEU A 36 -38.36 21.10 6.22
CA LEU A 36 -36.93 21.12 6.05
C LEU A 36 -36.35 19.82 6.60
N ILE A 37 -35.87 18.96 5.72
CA ILE A 37 -35.20 17.73 6.12
C ILE A 37 -33.68 17.96 5.95
N LYS A 38 -32.94 17.70 7.03
CA LYS A 38 -31.50 17.65 6.98
C LYS A 38 -31.09 16.49 6.06
N LYS A 39 -30.37 16.78 4.96
CA LYS A 39 -29.81 15.72 4.13
C LYS A 39 -28.85 14.93 5.01
N GLU A 40 -29.17 13.68 5.32
CA GLU A 40 -28.15 12.78 5.90
C GLU A 40 -27.00 12.68 4.91
N HIS A 41 -25.81 13.00 5.40
CA HIS A 41 -24.61 13.00 4.56
C HIS A 41 -24.32 11.57 4.14
N SER A 42 -24.43 11.31 2.85
CA SER A 42 -23.93 10.07 2.27
C SER A 42 -22.42 9.97 2.53
N PRO A 43 -21.87 8.77 2.75
CA PRO A 43 -20.42 8.58 2.86
C PRO A 43 -19.71 9.25 1.67
N SER A 44 -18.67 10.02 1.93
CA SER A 44 -17.88 10.68 0.86
C SER A 44 -16.91 9.73 0.17
N GLY A 45 -16.68 8.56 0.75
CA GLY A 45 -15.86 7.49 0.20
C GLY A 45 -16.20 6.12 0.79
N GLN A 46 -15.87 5.10 0.06
CA GLN A 46 -16.12 3.71 0.43
C GLN A 46 -15.00 2.80 -0.08
N GLY A 47 -14.66 1.81 0.72
CA GLY A 47 -13.72 0.75 0.39
C GLY A 47 -13.92 -0.46 1.28
N SER A 48 -12.94 -1.33 1.26
CA SER A 48 -12.89 -2.56 2.05
C SER A 48 -11.69 -2.55 2.99
N GLY A 49 -11.68 -3.47 3.95
CA GLY A 49 -10.55 -3.72 4.83
C GLY A 49 -10.47 -5.20 5.20
N VAL A 50 -9.31 -5.61 5.69
CA VAL A 50 -9.04 -6.99 6.09
C VAL A 50 -8.60 -7.03 7.55
N ILE A 51 -9.32 -7.78 8.38
CA ILE A 51 -8.97 -8.02 9.78
C ILE A 51 -7.78 -8.97 9.84
N VAL A 52 -6.67 -8.55 10.43
CA VAL A 52 -5.39 -9.26 10.42
C VAL A 52 -4.90 -9.66 11.81
N SER A 53 -5.61 -9.31 12.88
CA SER A 53 -5.28 -9.75 14.25
C SER A 53 -6.53 -9.93 15.10
N ASN A 54 -6.45 -10.76 16.14
CA ASN A 54 -7.53 -10.96 17.14
C ASN A 54 -7.87 -9.68 17.88
N GLN A 55 -6.93 -8.75 17.95
CA GLN A 55 -7.08 -7.48 18.66
C GLN A 55 -7.85 -6.43 17.85
N GLY A 56 -8.29 -6.72 16.62
CA GLY A 56 -9.07 -5.79 15.79
C GLY A 56 -8.22 -4.85 14.92
N HIS A 57 -7.01 -5.24 14.54
CA HIS A 57 -6.26 -4.51 13.52
C HIS A 57 -6.83 -4.83 12.14
N VAL A 58 -7.06 -3.79 11.35
CA VAL A 58 -7.61 -3.86 10.01
C VAL A 58 -6.64 -3.19 9.04
N VAL A 59 -6.23 -3.91 8.01
CA VAL A 59 -5.43 -3.37 6.90
C VAL A 59 -6.37 -2.89 5.81
N THR A 60 -6.09 -1.73 5.24
CA THR A 60 -6.78 -1.17 4.07
C THR A 60 -5.82 -0.35 3.23
N ASN A 61 -6.27 0.18 2.09
CA ASN A 61 -5.48 1.14 1.33
C ASN A 61 -5.49 2.53 1.97
N PHE A 62 -4.36 3.24 1.87
CA PHE A 62 -4.27 4.62 2.33
C PHE A 62 -5.22 5.54 1.57
N HIS A 63 -5.34 5.40 0.24
CA HIS A 63 -6.23 6.22 -0.56
C HIS A 63 -7.71 6.09 -0.17
N VAL A 64 -8.13 4.95 0.41
CA VAL A 64 -9.50 4.75 0.90
C VAL A 64 -9.83 5.72 2.04
N ILE A 65 -8.86 6.01 2.90
CA ILE A 65 -9.04 6.83 4.10
C ILE A 65 -8.47 8.25 3.97
N ALA A 66 -7.74 8.55 2.90
CA ALA A 66 -7.02 9.81 2.72
C ALA A 66 -7.95 11.03 2.78
N GLY A 67 -7.61 11.98 3.64
CA GLY A 67 -8.37 13.22 3.84
C GLY A 67 -9.73 13.03 4.53
N SER A 68 -9.96 11.86 5.15
CA SER A 68 -11.19 11.58 5.89
C SER A 68 -11.04 11.96 7.36
N ASN A 69 -12.09 12.54 7.93
CA ASN A 69 -12.16 12.93 9.35
C ASN A 69 -12.89 11.88 10.19
N GLU A 70 -13.78 11.13 9.57
CA GLU A 70 -14.52 10.05 10.21
C GLU A 70 -14.37 8.78 9.38
N ILE A 71 -14.07 7.67 10.05
CA ILE A 71 -13.95 6.34 9.44
C ILE A 71 -14.82 5.39 10.25
N LEU A 72 -15.72 4.71 9.56
CA LEU A 72 -16.62 3.72 10.13
C LEU A 72 -16.33 2.37 9.46
N ILE A 73 -16.20 1.33 10.26
CA ILE A 73 -16.08 -0.05 9.79
C ILE A 73 -17.39 -0.79 10.03
N ARG A 74 -17.87 -1.51 9.01
CA ARG A 74 -19.03 -2.40 9.12
C ARG A 74 -18.60 -3.83 8.85
N ASP A 75 -18.92 -4.74 9.80
CA ASP A 75 -18.63 -6.17 9.67
C ASP A 75 -19.63 -6.90 8.74
N HIS A 76 -19.38 -8.18 8.49
CA HIS A 76 -20.23 -9.04 7.65
C HIS A 76 -21.67 -9.22 8.20
N LYS A 77 -21.91 -8.91 9.47
CA LYS A 77 -23.24 -8.96 10.11
C LYS A 77 -23.96 -7.60 10.08
N GLY A 78 -23.31 -6.56 9.55
CA GLY A 78 -23.85 -5.21 9.51
C GLY A 78 -23.59 -4.39 10.77
N ASN A 79 -22.84 -4.90 11.75
CA ASN A 79 -22.47 -4.12 12.94
C ASN A 79 -21.44 -3.06 12.58
N GLU A 80 -21.62 -1.86 13.12
CA GLU A 80 -20.78 -0.70 12.86
C GLU A 80 -19.85 -0.41 14.03
N PHE A 81 -18.61 -0.08 13.73
CA PHE A 81 -17.56 0.21 14.70
C PHE A 81 -16.87 1.51 14.34
N ALA A 82 -16.78 2.42 15.32
CA ALA A 82 -15.85 3.52 15.24
C ALA A 82 -14.41 2.99 15.23
N THR A 83 -13.54 3.62 14.45
CA THR A 83 -12.19 3.14 14.25
C THR A 83 -11.16 4.26 14.44
N ALA A 84 -9.97 3.87 14.91
CA ALA A 84 -8.82 4.75 15.00
C ALA A 84 -7.80 4.39 13.91
N ILE A 85 -7.13 5.40 13.34
CA ILE A 85 -5.97 5.21 12.49
C ILE A 85 -4.77 4.95 13.41
N ILE A 86 -4.13 3.78 13.29
CA ILE A 86 -2.92 3.44 14.05
C ILE A 86 -1.68 3.94 13.33
N GLY A 87 -1.68 3.90 12.00
CA GLY A 87 -0.63 4.45 11.18
C GLY A 87 -0.94 4.31 9.69
N ILE A 88 -0.18 5.04 8.89
CA ILE A 88 -0.32 5.07 7.43
C ILE A 88 1.04 4.92 6.76
N ASP A 89 1.03 4.36 5.58
CA ASP A 89 2.19 4.29 4.69
C ASP A 89 1.80 4.68 3.26
N PRO A 90 1.87 5.97 2.92
CA PRO A 90 1.51 6.45 1.59
C PRO A 90 2.35 5.85 0.45
N LEU A 91 3.59 5.43 0.73
CA LEU A 91 4.47 4.85 -0.31
C LEU A 91 4.04 3.47 -0.77
N THR A 92 3.42 2.68 0.11
CA THR A 92 2.85 1.38 -0.25
C THR A 92 1.35 1.43 -0.44
N ASP A 93 0.73 2.60 -0.25
CA ASP A 93 -0.72 2.78 -0.26
C ASP A 93 -1.43 1.91 0.78
N LEU A 94 -0.86 1.75 1.98
CA LEU A 94 -1.44 0.99 3.08
C LEU A 94 -1.77 1.88 4.29
N ALA A 95 -2.80 1.47 5.02
CA ALA A 95 -3.18 2.05 6.30
C ALA A 95 -3.59 0.95 7.27
N ILE A 96 -3.26 1.13 8.54
CA ILE A 96 -3.65 0.24 9.63
C ILE A 96 -4.65 0.97 10.52
N LEU A 97 -5.82 0.37 10.63
CA LEU A 97 -6.91 0.83 11.46
C LEU A 97 -7.10 -0.09 12.67
N LYS A 98 -7.78 0.40 13.69
CA LYS A 98 -8.07 -0.34 14.92
C LYS A 98 -9.54 -0.22 15.28
N ILE A 99 -10.22 -1.35 15.47
CA ILE A 99 -11.54 -1.43 16.11
C ILE A 99 -11.38 -2.02 17.51
N ASN A 100 -12.18 -1.55 18.46
CA ASN A 100 -12.16 -2.06 19.83
C ASN A 100 -13.12 -3.25 19.97
N LYS A 101 -12.69 -4.39 19.41
CA LYS A 101 -13.48 -5.63 19.42
C LYS A 101 -12.55 -6.84 19.23
N ASP A 102 -12.85 -7.94 19.90
CA ASP A 102 -12.26 -9.24 19.57
C ASP A 102 -12.76 -9.71 18.21
N THR A 103 -11.82 -10.07 17.37
CA THR A 103 -12.08 -10.38 15.96
C THR A 103 -11.51 -11.73 15.56
N THR A 104 -11.99 -12.24 14.43
CA THR A 104 -11.42 -13.43 13.78
C THR A 104 -10.54 -12.95 12.62
N PRO A 105 -9.20 -13.03 12.74
CA PRO A 105 -8.31 -12.60 11.68
C PRO A 105 -8.31 -13.58 10.52
N ILE A 106 -7.99 -13.06 9.33
CA ILE A 106 -7.69 -13.89 8.16
C ILE A 106 -6.35 -14.61 8.36
N THR A 107 -6.24 -15.81 7.79
CA THR A 107 -4.94 -16.51 7.72
C THR A 107 -4.03 -15.80 6.73
N LEU A 108 -2.83 -15.40 7.17
CA LEU A 108 -1.85 -14.73 6.31
C LEU A 108 -1.05 -15.77 5.51
N GLY A 109 -1.11 -15.70 4.21
CA GLY A 109 -0.32 -16.51 3.28
C GLY A 109 1.16 -16.13 3.26
N LYS A 110 1.89 -16.74 2.33
CA LYS A 110 3.31 -16.46 2.05
C LYS A 110 3.48 -16.15 0.58
N ILE A 111 4.20 -15.07 0.26
CA ILE A 111 4.39 -14.65 -1.13
C ILE A 111 5.22 -15.68 -1.93
N GLU A 112 6.12 -16.40 -1.26
CA GLU A 112 6.98 -17.42 -1.87
C GLU A 112 6.19 -18.64 -2.37
N ASN A 113 4.95 -18.82 -1.89
CA ASN A 113 4.07 -19.91 -2.28
C ASN A 113 3.10 -19.53 -3.40
N ILE A 114 3.30 -18.38 -4.05
CA ILE A 114 2.42 -17.87 -5.10
C ILE A 114 3.10 -18.01 -6.45
N SER A 115 2.41 -18.66 -7.39
CA SER A 115 2.87 -18.84 -8.78
C SER A 115 1.88 -18.24 -9.77
N ILE A 116 2.39 -17.84 -10.94
CA ILE A 116 1.54 -17.42 -12.06
C ILE A 116 0.69 -18.63 -12.47
N GLY A 117 -0.62 -18.40 -12.63
CA GLY A 117 -1.61 -19.42 -12.90
C GLY A 117 -2.34 -19.95 -11.66
N ASP A 118 -1.88 -19.63 -10.44
CA ASP A 118 -2.61 -19.99 -9.22
C ASP A 118 -3.96 -19.28 -9.14
N ILE A 119 -4.95 -19.95 -8.56
CA ILE A 119 -6.27 -19.38 -8.34
C ILE A 119 -6.19 -18.22 -7.36
N ALA A 120 -6.84 -17.13 -7.73
CA ALA A 120 -7.00 -15.93 -6.92
C ALA A 120 -8.49 -15.57 -6.77
N LEU A 121 -8.90 -15.28 -5.54
CA LEU A 121 -10.24 -14.82 -5.20
C LEU A 121 -10.12 -13.41 -4.62
N ALA A 122 -10.70 -12.42 -5.30
CA ALA A 122 -10.77 -11.06 -4.78
C ALA A 122 -12.09 -10.85 -4.03
N ILE A 123 -11.99 -10.42 -2.76
CA ILE A 123 -13.13 -10.26 -1.86
C ILE A 123 -13.14 -8.83 -1.35
N GLY A 124 -14.31 -8.18 -1.42
CA GLY A 124 -14.53 -6.84 -0.94
C GLY A 124 -16.01 -6.54 -0.81
N ASN A 125 -16.34 -5.28 -0.56
CA ASN A 125 -17.73 -4.82 -0.50
C ASN A 125 -17.94 -3.62 -1.43
N PRO A 126 -17.98 -3.84 -2.76
CA PRO A 126 -18.20 -2.77 -3.71
C PRO A 126 -19.59 -2.15 -3.50
N LEU A 127 -19.64 -0.80 -3.50
CA LEU A 127 -20.89 -0.02 -3.40
C LEU A 127 -21.71 -0.23 -2.11
N GLY A 128 -21.19 -0.96 -1.11
CA GLY A 128 -21.91 -1.18 0.16
C GLY A 128 -23.16 -2.06 0.07
N VAL A 129 -23.34 -2.73 -1.06
CA VAL A 129 -24.52 -3.59 -1.30
C VAL A 129 -24.34 -5.02 -0.78
N GLY A 130 -23.23 -5.30 -0.11
CA GLY A 130 -22.86 -6.60 0.44
C GLY A 130 -21.49 -7.06 -0.06
N GLN A 131 -20.92 -8.02 0.66
CA GLN A 131 -19.63 -8.60 0.27
C GLN A 131 -19.78 -9.36 -1.05
N THR A 132 -18.80 -9.16 -1.92
CA THR A 132 -18.71 -9.86 -3.21
C THR A 132 -17.39 -10.62 -3.29
N ILE A 133 -17.40 -11.67 -4.08
CA ILE A 133 -16.23 -12.46 -4.43
C ILE A 133 -16.13 -12.57 -5.95
N THR A 134 -14.94 -12.32 -6.47
CA THR A 134 -14.62 -12.55 -7.88
C THR A 134 -13.48 -13.57 -7.99
N LEU A 135 -13.52 -14.39 -9.04
CA LEU A 135 -12.56 -15.45 -9.31
C LEU A 135 -11.69 -15.07 -10.50
N GLY A 136 -10.41 -15.34 -10.38
CA GLY A 136 -9.42 -15.23 -11.43
C GLY A 136 -8.18 -16.06 -11.08
N ILE A 137 -7.06 -15.72 -11.71
CA ILE A 137 -5.75 -16.30 -11.47
C ILE A 137 -4.72 -15.22 -11.14
N ILE A 138 -3.57 -15.62 -10.64
CA ILE A 138 -2.38 -14.78 -10.58
C ILE A 138 -1.81 -14.65 -11.99
N SER A 139 -1.91 -13.46 -12.57
CA SER A 139 -1.44 -13.18 -13.93
C SER A 139 0.05 -12.78 -13.96
N ALA A 140 0.54 -12.16 -12.90
CA ALA A 140 1.96 -11.85 -12.69
C ALA A 140 2.28 -11.60 -11.22
N THR A 141 3.55 -11.78 -10.86
CA THR A 141 4.12 -11.40 -9.58
C THR A 141 5.13 -10.27 -9.79
N ASP A 142 5.41 -9.47 -8.77
CA ASP A 142 6.43 -8.40 -8.79
C ASP A 142 6.25 -7.33 -9.89
N LYS A 143 5.00 -6.99 -10.25
CA LYS A 143 4.74 -5.94 -11.22
C LYS A 143 4.96 -4.55 -10.62
N GLU A 144 5.71 -3.73 -11.34
CA GLU A 144 5.82 -2.29 -11.11
C GLU A 144 4.93 -1.58 -12.13
N VAL A 145 4.01 -0.76 -11.64
CA VAL A 145 2.99 -0.16 -12.50
C VAL A 145 3.29 1.29 -12.87
N ALA A 146 3.98 2.00 -12.02
CA ALA A 146 4.46 3.36 -12.28
C ALA A 146 5.87 3.49 -11.68
N PRO A 147 6.94 3.22 -12.44
CA PRO A 147 8.29 3.36 -11.95
C PRO A 147 8.58 4.85 -11.72
N ASN A 148 8.39 5.31 -10.49
CA ASN A 148 8.91 6.59 -10.04
C ASN A 148 10.05 6.32 -9.04
N ALA A 149 10.98 7.27 -8.93
CA ALA A 149 12.19 7.14 -8.13
C ALA A 149 11.96 6.88 -6.62
N TYR A 150 10.71 6.84 -6.16
CA TYR A 150 10.33 6.66 -4.75
C TYR A 150 9.27 5.59 -4.55
N SER A 151 8.96 4.77 -5.57
CA SER A 151 7.91 3.76 -5.49
C SER A 151 8.43 2.48 -4.81
N TYR A 152 7.89 2.19 -3.62
CA TYR A 152 8.01 0.88 -2.97
C TYR A 152 6.86 -0.04 -3.38
N GLN A 153 6.17 0.28 -4.48
CA GLN A 153 4.97 -0.39 -4.93
C GLN A 153 5.34 -1.53 -5.87
N ARG A 154 5.21 -2.74 -5.35
CA ARG A 154 5.18 -3.98 -6.12
C ARG A 154 3.77 -4.53 -6.05
N TYR A 155 3.34 -5.21 -7.09
CA TYR A 155 1.98 -5.74 -7.16
C TYR A 155 1.95 -7.19 -7.61
N VAL A 156 0.99 -7.92 -7.06
CA VAL A 156 0.46 -9.14 -7.66
C VAL A 156 -0.60 -8.71 -8.65
N GLN A 157 -0.48 -9.13 -9.91
CA GLN A 157 -1.49 -8.92 -10.94
C GLN A 157 -2.45 -10.10 -10.97
N THR A 158 -3.75 -9.83 -11.13
CA THR A 158 -4.79 -10.84 -11.28
C THR A 158 -5.83 -10.38 -12.33
N ASP A 159 -6.50 -11.32 -12.97
CA ASP A 159 -7.66 -11.07 -13.81
C ASP A 159 -9.00 -11.22 -13.06
N ALA A 160 -8.95 -11.58 -11.76
CA ALA A 160 -10.12 -11.46 -10.89
C ALA A 160 -10.63 -10.02 -10.93
N ALA A 161 -11.93 -9.82 -11.16
CA ALA A 161 -12.50 -8.49 -11.31
C ALA A 161 -12.34 -7.67 -10.03
N ILE A 162 -11.53 -6.61 -10.08
CA ILE A 162 -11.37 -5.61 -9.05
C ILE A 162 -12.08 -4.34 -9.51
N ASN A 163 -12.97 -3.81 -8.70
CA ASN A 163 -13.79 -2.63 -9.00
C ASN A 163 -13.74 -1.64 -7.81
N PRO A 164 -14.14 -0.37 -8.02
CA PRO A 164 -14.30 0.58 -6.92
C PRO A 164 -15.11 -0.04 -5.76
N GLY A 165 -14.56 0.04 -4.54
CA GLY A 165 -15.11 -0.60 -3.34
C GLY A 165 -14.42 -1.91 -2.94
N ASN A 166 -13.76 -2.63 -3.86
CA ASN A 166 -12.90 -3.76 -3.48
C ASN A 166 -11.53 -3.30 -2.96
N SER A 167 -11.12 -2.04 -3.21
CA SER A 167 -9.87 -1.47 -2.69
C SER A 167 -9.78 -1.63 -1.18
N GLY A 168 -8.65 -2.12 -0.69
CA GLY A 168 -8.40 -2.47 0.71
C GLY A 168 -8.93 -3.84 1.12
N GLY A 169 -9.66 -4.53 0.26
CA GLY A 169 -10.16 -5.89 0.48
C GLY A 169 -9.09 -6.97 0.27
N ALA A 170 -9.50 -8.22 0.43
CA ALA A 170 -8.60 -9.36 0.38
C ALA A 170 -8.44 -9.93 -1.03
N LEU A 171 -7.20 -10.21 -1.45
CA LEU A 171 -6.89 -11.21 -2.45
C LEU A 171 -6.44 -12.47 -1.72
N VAL A 172 -7.14 -13.59 -1.94
CA VAL A 172 -6.83 -14.86 -1.27
C VAL A 172 -6.58 -15.98 -2.28
N ASN A 173 -5.81 -16.98 -1.86
CA ASN A 173 -5.61 -18.20 -2.64
C ASN A 173 -6.78 -19.19 -2.45
N SER A 174 -6.69 -20.36 -3.10
CA SER A 174 -7.69 -21.43 -3.01
C SER A 174 -7.88 -22.03 -1.61
N ASN A 175 -6.96 -21.79 -0.67
CA ASN A 175 -7.05 -22.23 0.73
C ASN A 175 -7.69 -21.14 1.64
N GLY A 176 -7.98 -19.96 1.10
CA GLY A 176 -8.47 -18.80 1.85
C GLY A 176 -7.39 -18.09 2.66
N GLU A 177 -6.13 -18.20 2.26
CA GLU A 177 -5.02 -17.46 2.84
C GLU A 177 -4.85 -16.14 2.11
N LEU A 178 -4.65 -15.05 2.86
CA LEU A 178 -4.43 -13.72 2.32
C LEU A 178 -3.08 -13.66 1.59
N ILE A 179 -3.10 -13.38 0.30
CA ILE A 179 -1.91 -13.26 -0.55
C ILE A 179 -1.66 -11.82 -1.00
N GLY A 180 -2.64 -10.94 -0.87
CA GLY A 180 -2.49 -9.51 -1.15
C GLY A 180 -3.68 -8.68 -0.69
N ILE A 181 -3.50 -7.36 -0.71
CA ILE A 181 -4.55 -6.37 -0.46
C ILE A 181 -4.95 -5.77 -1.81
N ASN A 182 -6.21 -5.97 -2.21
CA ASN A 182 -6.73 -5.41 -3.46
C ASN A 182 -6.52 -3.89 -3.46
N THR A 183 -6.02 -3.35 -4.57
CA THR A 183 -5.85 -1.92 -4.73
C THR A 183 -6.53 -1.44 -6.00
N ALA A 184 -6.41 -0.15 -6.32
CA ALA A 184 -7.09 0.42 -7.48
C ALA A 184 -6.59 -0.20 -8.80
N ILE A 185 -7.46 -0.15 -9.79
CA ILE A 185 -7.22 -0.59 -11.15
C ILE A 185 -6.38 0.46 -11.86
N ILE A 186 -5.39 0.04 -12.64
CA ILE A 186 -4.94 0.83 -13.77
C ILE A 186 -5.84 0.45 -14.95
N SER A 187 -6.92 1.14 -15.06
CA SER A 187 -7.83 1.00 -16.21
C SER A 187 -7.78 2.26 -17.07
N ILE A 188 -7.53 2.09 -18.34
CA ILE A 188 -7.61 3.17 -19.33
C ILE A 188 -9.08 3.54 -19.57
N SER A 189 -10.00 2.60 -19.34
CA SER A 189 -11.44 2.77 -19.57
C SER A 189 -12.23 3.10 -18.30
N GLY A 190 -11.63 3.00 -17.09
CA GLY A 190 -12.30 3.16 -15.80
C GLY A 190 -13.11 1.93 -15.35
N GLY A 191 -13.06 0.82 -16.09
CA GLY A 191 -13.69 -0.46 -15.78
C GLY A 191 -12.69 -1.58 -15.50
N ALA A 192 -13.20 -2.76 -15.12
CA ALA A 192 -12.38 -3.95 -14.90
C ALA A 192 -12.03 -4.59 -16.27
N ASP A 193 -10.90 -4.17 -16.85
CA ASP A 193 -10.42 -4.67 -18.15
C ASP A 193 -9.66 -6.02 -18.03
N GLY A 194 -9.86 -6.79 -16.93
CA GLY A 194 -9.12 -8.03 -16.65
C GLY A 194 -7.68 -7.79 -16.15
N ILE A 195 -7.36 -6.57 -15.71
CA ILE A 195 -6.06 -6.22 -15.14
C ILE A 195 -6.30 -5.61 -13.75
N GLY A 196 -6.28 -6.45 -12.74
CA GLY A 196 -6.36 -6.06 -11.34
C GLY A 196 -5.00 -6.14 -10.66
N PHE A 197 -4.80 -5.33 -9.62
CA PHE A 197 -3.58 -5.31 -8.83
C PHE A 197 -3.87 -5.45 -7.34
N ALA A 198 -3.01 -6.17 -6.65
CA ALA A 198 -3.02 -6.27 -5.19
C ALA A 198 -1.63 -6.02 -4.62
N ILE A 199 -1.55 -5.32 -3.50
CA ILE A 199 -0.31 -5.14 -2.75
C ILE A 199 0.06 -6.48 -2.11
N PRO A 200 1.26 -7.02 -2.35
CA PRO A 200 1.66 -8.34 -1.85
C PRO A 200 1.61 -8.44 -0.32
N ILE A 201 1.32 -9.63 0.17
CA ILE A 201 1.16 -9.88 1.61
C ILE A 201 2.43 -9.66 2.43
N ASP A 202 3.62 -9.85 1.87
CA ASP A 202 4.89 -9.57 2.54
C ASP A 202 5.06 -8.07 2.83
N ILE A 203 4.65 -7.20 1.89
CA ILE A 203 4.62 -5.74 2.10
C ILE A 203 3.61 -5.39 3.20
N ALA A 204 2.40 -5.96 3.15
CA ALA A 204 1.39 -5.69 4.16
C ALA A 204 1.82 -6.15 5.56
N LYS A 205 2.49 -7.30 5.68
CA LYS A 205 3.07 -7.79 6.95
C LYS A 205 4.17 -6.86 7.48
N TYR A 206 5.05 -6.39 6.59
CA TYR A 206 6.11 -5.46 6.97
C TYR A 206 5.53 -4.14 7.50
N VAL A 207 4.59 -3.54 6.76
CA VAL A 207 3.93 -2.28 7.17
C VAL A 207 3.16 -2.45 8.47
N LEU A 208 2.40 -3.55 8.62
CA LEU A 208 1.66 -3.86 9.84
C LEU A 208 2.59 -3.95 11.05
N LYS A 209 3.70 -4.70 10.92
CA LYS A 209 4.70 -4.85 11.97
C LYS A 209 5.30 -3.50 12.37
N GLU A 210 5.79 -2.73 11.39
CA GLU A 210 6.42 -1.43 11.65
C GLU A 210 5.45 -0.47 12.35
N ILE A 211 4.20 -0.41 11.91
CA ILE A 211 3.20 0.49 12.50
C ILE A 211 2.82 0.05 13.92
N ILE A 212 2.68 -1.25 14.19
CA ILE A 212 2.35 -1.74 15.53
C ILE A 212 3.52 -1.50 16.51
N GLU A 213 4.76 -1.74 16.08
CA GLU A 213 5.95 -1.63 16.94
C GLU A 213 6.44 -0.19 17.11
N ASN A 214 6.36 0.64 16.06
CA ASN A 214 6.98 1.96 16.01
C ASN A 214 5.98 3.12 15.81
N GLY A 215 4.70 2.83 15.57
CA GLY A 215 3.68 3.84 15.23
C GLY A 215 3.72 4.33 13.78
N GLU A 216 4.77 4.02 13.04
CA GLU A 216 4.99 4.44 11.66
C GLU A 216 5.94 3.49 10.93
N VAL A 217 5.97 3.57 9.59
CA VAL A 217 6.96 2.81 8.79
C VAL A 217 8.24 3.63 8.69
N ILE A 218 9.29 3.14 9.35
CA ILE A 218 10.59 3.81 9.36
C ILE A 218 11.41 3.33 8.17
N ARG A 219 11.76 4.26 7.25
CA ARG A 219 12.61 3.99 6.10
C ARG A 219 13.85 4.88 6.10
N GLY A 220 14.96 4.29 5.67
CA GLY A 220 16.19 5.02 5.39
C GLY A 220 16.04 5.92 4.17
N TYR A 221 16.76 7.05 4.20
CA TYR A 221 16.81 8.04 3.14
C TYR A 221 18.23 8.52 2.93
N VAL A 222 18.64 8.71 1.66
CA VAL A 222 19.96 9.26 1.32
C VAL A 222 19.91 10.48 0.38
N GLY A 223 18.86 10.67 -0.41
CA GLY A 223 18.67 11.86 -1.25
C GLY A 223 19.41 11.83 -2.59
N ILE A 224 19.30 10.72 -3.33
CA ILE A 224 19.79 10.59 -4.71
C ILE A 224 18.63 10.41 -5.68
N SER A 225 18.85 10.82 -6.93
CA SER A 225 18.04 10.44 -8.08
C SER A 225 18.93 9.73 -9.11
N ALA A 226 18.33 8.82 -9.89
CA ALA A 226 19.06 7.99 -10.84
C ALA A 226 18.47 8.05 -12.25
N GLU A 227 19.31 7.82 -13.25
CA GLU A 227 18.91 7.72 -14.65
C GLU A 227 18.29 6.37 -14.94
N ILE A 228 16.97 6.35 -15.20
CA ILE A 228 16.18 5.13 -15.40
C ILE A 228 16.60 4.37 -16.66
N ASN A 229 17.01 5.08 -17.72
CA ASN A 229 17.36 4.49 -19.01
C ASN A 229 18.85 4.21 -19.18
N TYR A 230 19.64 4.25 -18.10
CA TYR A 230 21.06 3.95 -18.17
C TYR A 230 21.31 2.50 -18.62
N LYS A 231 22.11 2.33 -19.68
CA LYS A 231 22.42 1.00 -20.27
C LYS A 231 23.76 0.40 -19.84
N GLY A 232 24.50 1.15 -19.02
CA GLY A 232 25.77 0.66 -18.47
C GLY A 232 25.57 -0.28 -17.27
N VAL A 233 26.68 -0.82 -16.73
CA VAL A 233 26.64 -1.65 -15.52
C VAL A 233 26.57 -0.76 -14.29
N GLY A 234 25.61 -1.03 -13.38
CA GLY A 234 25.37 -0.26 -12.17
C GLY A 234 24.28 0.79 -12.35
N VAL A 235 24.16 1.70 -11.40
CA VAL A 235 23.10 2.72 -11.33
C VAL A 235 23.72 4.11 -11.46
N LEU A 236 23.39 4.82 -12.55
CA LEU A 236 23.90 6.17 -12.81
C LEU A 236 23.12 7.20 -11.97
N VAL A 237 23.82 7.91 -11.09
CA VAL A 237 23.26 9.03 -10.33
C VAL A 237 23.10 10.23 -11.28
N ASN A 238 21.88 10.71 -11.48
CA ASN A 238 21.63 11.91 -12.28
C ASN A 238 21.47 13.18 -11.41
N GLY A 239 21.29 13.02 -10.09
CA GLY A 239 21.20 14.14 -9.16
C GLY A 239 21.37 13.73 -7.70
N VAL A 240 21.83 14.69 -6.90
CA VAL A 240 21.95 14.58 -5.44
C VAL A 240 21.26 15.79 -4.82
N ILE A 241 20.37 15.52 -3.86
CA ILE A 241 19.63 16.59 -3.18
C ILE A 241 20.59 17.35 -2.26
N PRO A 242 20.66 18.71 -2.34
CA PRO A 242 21.49 19.51 -1.45
C PRO A 242 21.19 19.19 0.03
N ASP A 243 22.22 19.21 0.87
CA ASP A 243 22.18 18.94 2.31
C ASP A 243 21.68 17.52 2.71
N SER A 244 21.41 16.67 1.74
CA SER A 244 21.02 15.27 1.98
C SER A 244 22.20 14.44 2.54
N PRO A 245 21.92 13.24 3.11
CA PRO A 245 22.95 12.29 3.50
C PRO A 245 23.95 11.94 2.40
N ALA A 246 23.47 11.75 1.17
CA ALA A 246 24.33 11.44 0.02
C ALA A 246 25.24 12.62 -0.33
N TYR A 247 24.70 13.85 -0.29
CA TYR A 247 25.50 15.08 -0.49
C TYR A 247 26.63 15.18 0.54
N LYS A 248 26.29 14.97 1.83
CA LYS A 248 27.28 14.98 2.94
C LYS A 248 28.28 13.84 2.86
N GLY A 249 27.88 12.71 2.29
CA GLY A 249 28.73 11.54 2.02
C GLY A 249 29.55 11.64 0.74
N ASP A 250 29.57 12.80 0.08
CA ASP A 250 30.32 13.08 -1.17
C ASP A 250 29.86 12.20 -2.37
N VAL A 251 28.58 11.83 -2.44
CA VAL A 251 27.99 11.30 -3.67
C VAL A 251 27.72 12.49 -4.62
N ARG A 252 28.00 12.32 -5.90
CA ARG A 252 27.88 13.36 -6.92
C ARG A 252 27.05 12.91 -8.11
N ALA A 253 26.51 13.85 -8.85
CA ALA A 253 25.94 13.56 -10.16
C ALA A 253 27.00 12.92 -11.06
N TYR A 254 26.59 11.97 -11.88
CA TYR A 254 27.40 11.14 -12.77
C TYR A 254 28.24 10.04 -12.08
N ASP A 255 28.14 9.86 -10.77
CA ASP A 255 28.63 8.64 -10.13
C ASP A 255 27.83 7.43 -10.61
N ILE A 256 28.51 6.30 -10.76
CA ILE A 256 27.84 5.02 -11.06
C ILE A 256 27.93 4.13 -9.83
N ILE A 257 26.79 3.89 -9.16
CA ILE A 257 26.73 3.00 -8.00
C ILE A 257 26.87 1.55 -8.49
N ARG A 258 27.86 0.83 -7.96
CA ARG A 258 28.17 -0.57 -8.29
C ARG A 258 27.71 -1.51 -7.19
N LYS A 259 27.85 -1.08 -5.93
CA LYS A 259 27.42 -1.85 -4.77
C LYS A 259 26.84 -0.94 -3.68
N VAL A 260 25.94 -1.51 -2.89
CA VAL A 260 25.40 -0.93 -1.67
C VAL A 260 25.48 -1.98 -0.57
N ASN A 261 26.19 -1.70 0.52
CA ASN A 261 26.45 -2.66 1.61
C ASN A 261 26.89 -4.04 1.07
N ASN A 262 27.89 -4.07 0.17
CA ASN A 262 28.42 -5.25 -0.51
C ASN A 262 27.46 -5.94 -1.51
N ASN A 263 26.21 -5.55 -1.62
CA ASN A 263 25.29 -6.08 -2.62
C ASN A 263 25.54 -5.38 -3.96
N ILE A 264 25.80 -6.16 -5.01
CA ILE A 264 25.89 -5.65 -6.38
C ILE A 264 24.51 -5.12 -6.78
N VAL A 265 24.47 -3.94 -7.39
CA VAL A 265 23.24 -3.31 -7.86
C VAL A 265 23.34 -2.96 -9.33
N THR A 266 22.27 -3.22 -10.07
CA THR A 266 22.15 -2.96 -11.50
C THR A 266 20.99 -2.04 -11.83
N GLU A 267 20.00 -1.94 -10.92
CA GLU A 267 18.80 -1.14 -11.06
C GLU A 267 18.55 -0.29 -9.83
N ILE A 268 17.94 0.89 -10.05
CA ILE A 268 17.65 1.84 -8.96
C ILE A 268 16.76 1.23 -7.85
N LYS A 269 15.85 0.32 -8.20
CA LYS A 269 14.98 -0.35 -7.23
C LYS A 269 15.75 -1.18 -6.18
N GLU A 270 16.87 -1.80 -6.60
CA GLU A 270 17.72 -2.55 -5.69
C GLU A 270 18.40 -1.61 -4.69
N VAL A 271 18.89 -0.47 -5.18
CA VAL A 271 19.47 0.59 -4.34
C VAL A 271 18.43 1.10 -3.34
N GLN A 272 17.22 1.42 -3.80
CA GLN A 272 16.12 1.91 -2.96
C GLN A 272 15.72 0.89 -1.89
N LYS A 273 15.60 -0.39 -2.26
CA LYS A 273 15.27 -1.47 -1.34
C LYS A 273 16.31 -1.58 -0.22
N ILE A 274 17.61 -1.55 -0.57
CA ILE A 274 18.68 -1.65 0.45
C ILE A 274 18.66 -0.42 1.35
N ILE A 275 18.59 0.80 0.78
CA ILE A 275 18.54 2.05 1.54
C ILE A 275 17.33 2.05 2.50
N GLY A 276 16.15 1.68 1.99
CA GLY A 276 14.92 1.67 2.78
C GLY A 276 14.94 0.74 3.99
N MET A 277 15.77 -0.31 3.96
CA MET A 277 15.94 -1.26 5.05
C MET A 277 16.98 -0.81 6.10
N VAL A 278 17.84 0.15 5.77
CA VAL A 278 18.83 0.68 6.72
C VAL A 278 18.14 1.64 7.68
N ARG A 279 18.27 1.39 8.99
CA ARG A 279 17.67 2.27 9.99
C ARG A 279 18.36 3.65 10.01
N PRO A 280 17.59 4.74 10.17
CA PRO A 280 18.17 6.08 10.37
C PRO A 280 19.22 6.09 11.48
N GLY A 281 20.31 6.82 11.27
CA GLY A 281 21.46 6.85 12.16
C GLY A 281 22.49 5.74 11.94
N GLN A 282 22.21 4.76 11.08
CA GLN A 282 23.20 3.77 10.65
C GLN A 282 23.96 4.28 9.43
N THR A 283 25.17 3.76 9.26
CA THR A 283 26.01 4.06 8.09
C THR A 283 25.78 3.05 6.99
N LEU A 284 25.57 3.55 5.77
CA LEU A 284 25.50 2.79 4.53
C LEU A 284 26.80 3.02 3.75
N THR A 285 27.39 1.96 3.20
CA THR A 285 28.55 2.06 2.32
C THR A 285 28.12 1.89 0.86
N MET A 286 28.52 2.80 -0.02
CA MET A 286 28.36 2.65 -1.46
C MET A 286 29.71 2.55 -2.15
N GLU A 287 29.90 1.53 -2.99
CA GLU A 287 30.98 1.45 -3.95
C GLU A 287 30.53 2.15 -5.23
N ILE A 288 31.19 3.25 -5.60
CA ILE A 288 30.86 4.04 -6.77
C ILE A 288 32.03 4.08 -7.75
N LEU A 289 31.73 4.18 -9.04
CA LEU A 289 32.69 4.48 -10.09
C LEU A 289 32.59 5.97 -10.43
N ARG A 290 33.68 6.72 -10.19
CA ARG A 290 33.85 8.14 -10.50
C ARG A 290 35.17 8.33 -11.24
N ASP A 291 35.17 9.01 -12.38
CA ASP A 291 36.38 9.31 -13.18
C ASP A 291 37.25 8.06 -13.43
N ARG A 292 36.60 6.92 -13.75
CA ARG A 292 37.23 5.59 -13.98
C ARG A 292 37.91 5.00 -12.74
N LYS A 293 37.66 5.52 -11.54
CA LYS A 293 38.18 5.00 -10.27
C LYS A 293 37.02 4.48 -9.41
N ILE A 294 37.26 3.35 -8.75
CA ILE A 294 36.33 2.82 -7.76
C ILE A 294 36.66 3.46 -6.41
N ILE A 295 35.68 4.07 -5.78
CA ILE A 295 35.76 4.66 -4.44
C ILE A 295 34.61 4.17 -3.58
N ASN A 296 34.87 4.05 -2.28
CA ASN A 296 33.84 3.76 -1.30
C ASN A 296 33.47 5.04 -0.56
N VAL A 297 32.18 5.35 -0.50
CA VAL A 297 31.62 6.45 0.26
C VAL A 297 30.74 5.91 1.38
N ASN A 298 30.84 6.54 2.55
CA ASN A 298 30.05 6.20 3.72
C ASN A 298 28.99 7.26 3.95
N ILE A 299 27.74 6.86 4.05
CA ILE A 299 26.59 7.75 4.13
C ILE A 299 25.83 7.46 5.43
N LEU A 300 25.71 8.46 6.30
CA LEU A 300 24.89 8.37 7.48
C LEU A 300 23.42 8.53 7.06
N VAL A 301 22.68 7.42 7.09
CA VAL A 301 21.29 7.36 6.63
C VAL A 301 20.40 8.22 7.53
N SER A 302 19.56 9.06 6.94
CA SER A 302 18.52 9.80 7.66
C SER A 302 17.16 9.11 7.55
N LYS A 303 16.19 9.55 8.34
CA LYS A 303 14.81 9.11 8.21
C LYS A 303 14.18 9.74 6.95
N MET A 304 13.45 8.94 6.20
CA MET A 304 12.63 9.45 5.11
C MET A 304 11.48 10.28 5.70
N SER A 305 11.40 11.56 5.37
CA SER A 305 10.31 12.44 5.78
C SER A 305 9.30 12.55 4.65
N TYR A 306 8.03 12.33 4.96
CA TYR A 306 6.93 12.62 4.04
C TYR A 306 6.57 14.09 4.21
N GLN A 307 6.91 14.93 3.23
CA GLN A 307 6.23 16.22 3.14
C GLN A 307 4.85 15.94 2.53
N SER A 308 3.80 16.09 3.33
CA SER A 308 2.43 16.19 2.81
C SER A 308 2.38 17.40 1.87
N ARG A 309 2.30 17.14 0.58
CA ARG A 309 1.92 18.14 -0.42
C ARG A 309 0.42 18.39 -0.40
#